data_4cef6bf9dda8bc223c4564f8db0dbb9e
#
_entry.id   4cef6bf9dda8bc223c4564f8db0dbb9e
#
_cell.length_a   1.000
_cell.length_b   1.000
_cell.length_c   1.000
_cell.angle_alpha   90.00
_cell.angle_beta   90.00
_cell.angle_gamma   90.00
#
_symmetry.space_group_name_H-M   'P 1'
#
loop_
_entity.id
_entity.type
_entity.pdbx_description
1 polymer ?
#
loop_
_entity_poly.entity_id
_entity_poly.type
_entity_poly.pdbx_seq_one_letter_code
_entity_poly.pdbx_strand_id
1 'polypeptide(L)'
;LEPNQLNLFPDVKATPPARTEGLVMSEAALLRWKSQIFDYQQRVRETKPVQQVTLFDLAPKHCDPDRIDPLFLRLVPMSFYRMPADSPGDACLYFVVDSAAGLLLYVGETCKSNQRWKGIHGCKDYIASYQDLHYRYGLQTAVNAAFWWDAPTDRRARQELELSLILKWRSPFNKENWQLWGQPFG
;
A
#
# COMPACT_ATOMS: atom_id res chain seq x y z
N LEU A 1 13.88 10.48 -70.97
CA LEU A 1 14.21 11.55 -69.99
C LEU A 1 13.27 11.42 -68.80
N GLU A 2 13.73 10.70 -67.76
CA GLU A 2 13.03 10.61 -66.50
C GLU A 2 13.41 11.83 -65.62
N PRO A 3 12.44 12.44 -64.92
CA PRO A 3 12.76 13.55 -64.04
C PRO A 3 13.35 13.03 -62.70
N ASN A 4 14.52 13.56 -62.40
CA ASN A 4 15.20 13.36 -61.10
C ASN A 4 14.33 13.84 -59.96
N GLN A 5 13.86 12.89 -59.13
CA GLN A 5 13.13 13.16 -57.91
C GLN A 5 14.18 13.46 -56.81
N LEU A 6 14.32 14.71 -56.48
CA LEU A 6 15.16 15.16 -55.33
C LEU A 6 14.53 14.64 -54.04
N ASN A 7 15.25 13.75 -53.35
CA ASN A 7 14.93 13.35 -51.95
C ASN A 7 15.13 14.56 -51.04
N LEU A 8 14.03 15.23 -50.69
CA LEU A 8 13.99 16.43 -49.85
C LEU A 8 14.08 16.16 -48.32
N PHE A 9 14.16 14.88 -47.92
CA PHE A 9 14.27 14.51 -46.50
C PHE A 9 15.51 13.62 -46.33
N PRO A 10 16.57 14.15 -45.73
CA PRO A 10 17.64 13.27 -45.27
C PRO A 10 17.08 12.32 -44.21
N ASP A 11 17.45 11.02 -44.28
CA ASP A 11 17.11 10.00 -43.31
C ASP A 11 17.49 10.49 -41.89
N VAL A 12 16.56 11.12 -41.21
CA VAL A 12 16.65 11.38 -39.79
C VAL A 12 16.44 10.02 -39.12
N LYS A 13 17.54 9.34 -38.77
CA LYS A 13 17.49 8.22 -37.84
C LYS A 13 16.85 8.76 -36.56
N ALA A 14 15.57 8.44 -36.37
CA ALA A 14 14.89 8.71 -35.11
C ALA A 14 15.64 7.98 -34.00
N THR A 15 16.48 8.71 -33.29
CA THR A 15 17.01 8.25 -32.02
C THR A 15 15.81 8.03 -31.10
N PRO A 16 15.57 6.81 -30.60
CA PRO A 16 14.47 6.61 -29.67
C PRO A 16 14.66 7.60 -28.53
N PRO A 17 13.56 8.25 -28.05
CA PRO A 17 13.68 9.18 -26.94
C PRO A 17 14.35 8.43 -25.80
N ALA A 18 15.42 9.01 -25.25
CA ALA A 18 16.06 8.50 -24.05
C ALA A 18 14.94 8.29 -23.03
N ARG A 19 14.75 7.04 -22.59
CA ARG A 19 13.88 6.74 -21.46
C ARG A 19 14.36 7.69 -20.36
N THR A 20 13.52 8.65 -20.02
CA THR A 20 13.71 9.46 -18.81
C THR A 20 13.74 8.42 -17.69
N GLU A 21 14.94 8.12 -17.19
CA GLU A 21 15.07 7.36 -15.96
C GLU A 21 14.34 8.20 -14.92
N GLY A 22 13.13 7.77 -14.55
CA GLY A 22 12.37 8.40 -13.47
C GLY A 22 13.31 8.52 -12.29
N LEU A 23 13.24 9.63 -11.55
CA LEU A 23 14.05 9.89 -10.36
C LEU A 23 13.90 8.71 -9.39
N VAL A 24 14.82 7.76 -9.48
CA VAL A 24 14.82 6.58 -8.62
C VAL A 24 15.27 7.01 -7.24
N MET A 25 14.45 6.72 -6.23
CA MET A 25 14.78 6.99 -4.83
C MET A 25 16.13 6.34 -4.48
N SER A 26 17.08 7.13 -3.93
CA SER A 26 18.38 6.60 -3.50
C SER A 26 18.21 5.71 -2.24
N GLU A 27 19.20 4.83 -1.99
CA GLU A 27 19.22 3.98 -0.79
C GLU A 27 19.05 4.80 0.50
N ALA A 28 19.82 5.87 0.66
CA ALA A 28 19.75 6.74 1.83
C ALA A 28 18.37 7.42 1.97
N ALA A 29 17.71 7.77 0.86
CA ALA A 29 16.37 8.32 0.88
C ALA A 29 15.34 7.26 1.29
N LEU A 30 15.46 6.04 0.76
CA LEU A 30 14.58 4.91 1.12
C LEU A 30 14.70 4.58 2.60
N LEU A 31 15.91 4.50 3.14
CA LEU A 31 16.13 4.20 4.56
C LEU A 31 15.57 5.29 5.47
N ARG A 32 15.78 6.57 5.14
CA ARG A 32 15.20 7.69 5.90
C ARG A 32 13.67 7.66 5.85
N TRP A 33 13.10 7.44 4.69
CA TRP A 33 11.65 7.36 4.50
C TRP A 33 11.07 6.22 5.33
N LYS A 34 11.68 5.02 5.31
CA LYS A 34 11.26 3.88 6.14
C LYS A 34 11.35 4.19 7.63
N SER A 35 12.46 4.81 8.08
CA SER A 35 12.65 5.19 9.50
C SER A 35 11.57 6.16 9.97
N GLN A 36 11.27 7.19 9.19
CA GLN A 36 10.23 8.17 9.56
C GLN A 36 8.85 7.53 9.71
N ILE A 37 8.48 6.61 8.81
CA ILE A 37 7.22 5.87 8.89
C ILE A 37 7.22 4.95 10.12
N PHE A 38 8.31 4.21 10.33
CA PHE A 38 8.47 3.33 11.47
C PHE A 38 8.30 4.07 12.80
N ASP A 39 9.02 5.18 12.98
CA ASP A 39 8.96 5.99 14.20
C ASP A 39 7.54 6.53 14.45
N TYR A 40 6.82 6.89 13.38
CA TYR A 40 5.43 7.31 13.50
C TYR A 40 4.54 6.13 13.93
N GLN A 41 4.63 5.00 13.24
CA GLN A 41 3.77 3.84 13.49
C GLN A 41 4.04 3.20 14.86
N GLN A 42 5.29 3.23 15.35
CA GLN A 42 5.60 2.81 16.71
C GLN A 42 4.91 3.70 17.76
N ARG A 43 4.94 5.03 17.58
CA ARG A 43 4.20 5.95 18.47
C ARG A 43 2.69 5.68 18.46
N VAL A 44 2.10 5.36 17.30
CA VAL A 44 0.68 4.97 17.22
C VAL A 44 0.40 3.74 18.08
N ARG A 45 1.30 2.75 18.09
CA ARG A 45 1.15 1.52 18.89
C ARG A 45 1.33 1.76 20.39
N GLU A 46 2.24 2.65 20.78
CA GLU A 46 2.53 2.98 22.16
C GLU A 46 1.47 3.90 22.78
N THR A 47 0.79 4.71 21.95
CA THR A 47 -0.28 5.59 22.40
C THR A 47 -1.51 4.75 22.71
N LYS A 48 -1.76 4.49 23.99
CA LYS A 48 -3.02 3.88 24.41
C LYS A 48 -4.16 4.82 24.07
N PRO A 49 -5.23 4.35 23.42
CA PRO A 49 -6.41 5.18 23.18
C PRO A 49 -6.90 5.70 24.54
N VAL A 50 -7.10 7.00 24.62
CA VAL A 50 -7.81 7.59 25.75
C VAL A 50 -9.23 7.05 25.65
N GLN A 51 -9.60 6.10 26.51
CA GLN A 51 -10.97 5.61 26.62
C GLN A 51 -11.84 6.76 27.14
N GLN A 52 -12.27 7.63 26.25
CA GLN A 52 -13.47 8.43 26.49
C GLN A 52 -14.64 7.46 26.42
N VAL A 53 -14.99 6.89 27.56
CA VAL A 53 -16.25 6.17 27.74
C VAL A 53 -17.35 7.24 27.68
N THR A 54 -17.78 7.56 26.47
CA THR A 54 -19.02 8.31 26.31
C THR A 54 -20.17 7.35 26.62
N LEU A 55 -21.06 7.78 27.49
CA LEU A 55 -22.24 7.02 27.94
C LEU A 55 -23.19 6.59 26.79
N PHE A 56 -22.88 6.96 25.56
CA PHE A 56 -23.63 6.77 24.33
C PHE A 56 -22.84 6.05 23.23
N ASP A 57 -21.81 5.28 23.56
CA ASP A 57 -21.03 4.52 22.57
C ASP A 57 -21.84 3.33 22.06
N LEU A 58 -22.81 3.63 21.20
CA LEU A 58 -23.64 2.65 20.49
C LEU A 58 -22.93 2.07 19.26
N ALA A 59 -21.70 2.49 18.97
CA ALA A 59 -20.93 1.94 17.86
C ALA A 59 -20.56 0.47 18.14
N PRO A 60 -20.82 -0.45 17.20
CA PRO A 60 -20.40 -1.84 17.36
C PRO A 60 -18.91 -1.92 17.65
N LYS A 61 -18.49 -2.73 18.62
CA LYS A 61 -17.09 -2.86 19.05
C LYS A 61 -16.11 -3.25 17.92
N HIS A 62 -16.60 -3.94 16.89
CA HIS A 62 -15.81 -4.33 15.71
C HIS A 62 -15.50 -3.16 14.75
N CYS A 63 -16.14 -2.02 14.92
CA CYS A 63 -15.89 -0.80 14.12
C CYS A 63 -14.85 0.14 14.75
N ASP A 64 -14.31 -0.19 15.92
CA ASP A 64 -13.32 0.62 16.61
C ASP A 64 -11.92 0.41 16.00
N PRO A 65 -11.33 1.43 15.31
CA PRO A 65 -10.01 1.33 14.70
C PRO A 65 -8.88 1.15 15.73
N ASP A 66 -9.12 1.49 17.01
CA ASP A 66 -8.14 1.37 18.07
C ASP A 66 -7.93 -0.08 18.54
N ARG A 67 -8.85 -0.95 18.19
CA ARG A 67 -8.77 -2.39 18.49
C ARG A 67 -8.04 -3.18 17.40
N ILE A 68 -7.70 -2.55 16.28
CA ILE A 68 -7.07 -3.21 15.14
C ILE A 68 -5.61 -2.80 15.07
N ASP A 69 -4.71 -3.72 15.39
CA ASP A 69 -3.27 -3.58 15.13
C ASP A 69 -2.88 -4.50 13.96
N PRO A 70 -2.66 -3.94 12.76
CA PRO A 70 -2.34 -4.72 11.58
C PRO A 70 -1.06 -5.53 11.68
N LEU A 71 -0.12 -5.11 12.53
CA LEU A 71 1.18 -5.76 12.70
C LEU A 71 1.11 -7.01 13.61
N PHE A 72 -0.01 -7.20 14.33
CA PHE A 72 -0.27 -8.40 15.15
C PHE A 72 -1.19 -9.42 14.46
N LEU A 73 -1.73 -9.08 13.30
CA LEU A 73 -2.56 -10.02 12.56
C LEU A 73 -1.73 -11.15 11.97
N ARG A 74 -2.39 -12.28 11.70
CA ARG A 74 -1.75 -13.41 11.01
C ARG A 74 -1.33 -12.97 9.61
N LEU A 75 -0.03 -13.09 9.34
CA LEU A 75 0.55 -12.75 8.04
C LEU A 75 0.41 -13.91 7.05
N VAL A 76 0.12 -13.53 5.80
CA VAL A 76 0.03 -14.45 4.66
C VAL A 76 1.01 -13.95 3.59
N PRO A 77 1.87 -14.84 3.05
CA PRO A 77 2.80 -14.43 1.99
C PRO A 77 2.10 -13.84 0.77
N MET A 78 2.58 -12.68 0.31
CA MET A 78 2.03 -11.99 -0.87
C MET A 78 2.29 -12.72 -2.18
N SER A 79 3.26 -13.68 -2.21
CA SER A 79 3.68 -14.40 -3.41
C SER A 79 2.55 -15.13 -4.13
N PHE A 80 1.44 -15.39 -3.47
CA PHE A 80 0.37 -16.18 -4.05
C PHE A 80 -0.88 -15.40 -4.46
N TYR A 81 -1.02 -14.13 -4.16
CA TYR A 81 -2.20 -13.32 -4.50
C TYR A 81 -3.56 -14.07 -4.41
N ARG A 82 -3.59 -15.13 -3.62
CA ARG A 82 -4.77 -15.95 -3.39
C ARG A 82 -5.22 -15.73 -1.96
N MET A 83 -6.52 -15.53 -1.81
CA MET A 83 -7.11 -15.52 -0.48
C MET A 83 -6.89 -16.89 0.17
N PRO A 84 -6.69 -16.92 1.51
CA PRO A 84 -6.66 -18.17 2.24
C PRO A 84 -7.89 -19.03 1.91
N ALA A 85 -7.71 -20.34 1.75
CA ALA A 85 -8.80 -21.26 1.45
C ALA A 85 -9.87 -21.31 2.56
N ASP A 86 -9.49 -20.89 3.76
CA ASP A 86 -10.32 -20.78 4.97
C ASP A 86 -10.92 -19.38 5.17
N SER A 87 -11.00 -18.57 4.11
CA SER A 87 -11.60 -17.24 4.15
C SER A 87 -13.06 -17.31 4.64
N PRO A 88 -13.41 -16.74 5.82
CA PRO A 88 -14.71 -16.93 6.44
C PRO A 88 -15.82 -16.08 5.83
N GLY A 89 -15.53 -15.17 4.91
CA GLY A 89 -16.54 -14.28 4.37
C GLY A 89 -16.09 -13.36 3.27
N ASP A 90 -17.04 -12.57 2.77
CA ASP A 90 -16.86 -11.71 1.61
C ASP A 90 -16.31 -10.34 1.98
N ALA A 91 -16.68 -9.80 3.15
CA ALA A 91 -16.28 -8.48 3.62
C ALA A 91 -15.07 -8.58 4.55
N CYS A 92 -13.99 -7.84 4.24
CA CYS A 92 -12.83 -7.74 5.13
C CYS A 92 -12.07 -6.43 4.90
N LEU A 93 -11.24 -6.07 5.89
CA LEU A 93 -10.11 -5.18 5.68
C LEU A 93 -8.86 -6.01 5.40
N TYR A 94 -8.00 -5.51 4.54
CA TYR A 94 -6.71 -6.14 4.27
C TYR A 94 -5.58 -5.12 4.39
N PHE A 95 -4.44 -5.62 4.78
CA PHE A 95 -3.26 -4.83 5.09
C PHE A 95 -2.07 -5.38 4.33
N VAL A 96 -1.20 -4.51 3.85
CA VAL A 96 0.11 -4.88 3.30
C VAL A 96 1.16 -4.45 4.29
N VAL A 97 1.98 -5.40 4.72
CA VAL A 97 2.98 -5.22 5.78
C VAL A 97 4.35 -5.65 5.28
N ASP A 98 5.38 -4.82 5.48
CA ASP A 98 6.77 -5.30 5.45
C ASP A 98 7.14 -5.81 6.84
N SER A 99 7.08 -7.13 7.03
CA SER A 99 7.35 -7.75 8.34
C SER A 99 8.83 -7.72 8.73
N ALA A 100 9.75 -7.59 7.75
CA ALA A 100 11.17 -7.42 8.05
C ALA A 100 11.47 -6.03 8.67
N ALA A 101 10.70 -5.02 8.29
CA ALA A 101 10.85 -3.66 8.79
C ALA A 101 9.80 -3.28 9.86
N GLY A 102 8.77 -4.11 10.09
CA GLY A 102 7.68 -3.81 11.00
C GLY A 102 6.83 -2.61 10.54
N LEU A 103 6.59 -2.48 9.23
CA LEU A 103 5.89 -1.35 8.61
C LEU A 103 4.55 -1.78 8.02
N LEU A 104 3.50 -1.03 8.32
CA LEU A 104 2.24 -1.08 7.57
C LEU A 104 2.37 -0.19 6.34
N LEU A 105 2.28 -0.78 5.15
CA LEU A 105 2.45 -0.10 3.88
C LEU A 105 1.12 0.35 3.26
N TYR A 106 0.07 -0.44 3.41
CA TYR A 106 -1.24 -0.18 2.79
C TYR A 106 -2.39 -0.74 3.61
N VAL A 107 -3.52 -0.06 3.58
CA VAL A 107 -4.82 -0.50 4.10
C VAL A 107 -5.83 -0.48 2.97
N GLY A 108 -6.68 -1.50 2.90
CA GLY A 108 -7.76 -1.58 1.92
C GLY A 108 -8.98 -2.34 2.46
N GLU A 109 -10.13 -2.12 1.83
CA GLU A 109 -11.36 -2.83 2.13
C GLU A 109 -11.85 -3.65 0.93
N THR A 110 -12.59 -4.70 1.17
CA THR A 110 -13.30 -5.43 0.13
C THR A 110 -14.56 -6.10 0.64
N CYS A 111 -15.58 -6.18 -0.21
CA CYS A 111 -16.77 -7.01 0.02
C CYS A 111 -16.73 -8.34 -0.75
N LYS A 112 -15.71 -8.54 -1.59
CA LYS A 112 -15.53 -9.76 -2.39
C LYS A 112 -14.06 -10.15 -2.37
N SER A 113 -13.65 -10.76 -1.30
CA SER A 113 -12.26 -11.10 -1.03
C SER A 113 -11.58 -11.88 -2.17
N ASN A 114 -12.28 -12.77 -2.84
CA ASN A 114 -11.76 -13.60 -3.92
C ASN A 114 -11.62 -12.87 -5.29
N GLN A 115 -12.28 -11.72 -5.48
CA GLN A 115 -12.25 -10.98 -6.75
C GLN A 115 -11.33 -9.76 -6.71
N ARG A 116 -11.14 -9.11 -5.55
CA ARG A 116 -10.45 -7.82 -5.42
C ARG A 116 -8.96 -7.88 -5.72
N TRP A 117 -8.29 -9.00 -5.42
CA TRP A 117 -6.87 -9.16 -5.75
C TRP A 117 -6.55 -9.08 -7.24
N LYS A 118 -7.55 -9.26 -8.10
CA LYS A 118 -7.40 -9.07 -9.56
C LYS A 118 -7.38 -7.61 -9.98
N GLY A 119 -7.84 -6.68 -9.12
CA GLY A 119 -8.12 -5.28 -9.45
C GLY A 119 -7.29 -4.21 -8.75
N ILE A 120 -6.34 -4.53 -7.88
CA ILE A 120 -5.53 -3.56 -7.15
C ILE A 120 -4.33 -3.15 -8.02
N HIS A 121 -4.55 -2.35 -9.05
CA HIS A 121 -3.46 -1.95 -9.95
C HIS A 121 -2.44 -1.04 -9.25
N GLY A 122 -2.86 0.03 -8.56
CA GLY A 122 -1.93 0.98 -7.96
C GLY A 122 -1.08 0.41 -6.83
N CYS A 123 -1.66 -0.31 -5.86
CA CYS A 123 -0.90 -0.87 -4.75
C CYS A 123 0.12 -1.94 -5.18
N LYS A 124 -0.21 -2.74 -6.21
CA LYS A 124 0.72 -3.75 -6.75
C LYS A 124 1.96 -3.12 -7.35
N ASP A 125 1.80 -2.02 -8.07
CA ASP A 125 2.92 -1.32 -8.69
C ASP A 125 3.83 -0.73 -7.63
N TYR A 126 3.26 -0.16 -6.55
CA TYR A 126 4.05 0.34 -5.41
C TYR A 126 4.78 -0.77 -4.68
N ILE A 127 4.14 -1.92 -4.46
CA ILE A 127 4.78 -3.10 -3.85
C ILE A 127 5.94 -3.59 -4.72
N ALA A 128 5.74 -3.72 -6.03
CA ALA A 128 6.77 -4.15 -6.96
C ALA A 128 7.96 -3.17 -6.95
N SER A 129 7.71 -1.87 -7.07
CA SER A 129 8.75 -0.85 -7.02
C SER A 129 9.50 -0.83 -5.68
N TYR A 130 8.78 -1.03 -4.57
CA TYR A 130 9.37 -1.15 -3.23
C TYR A 130 10.33 -2.33 -3.14
N GLN A 131 9.89 -3.50 -3.59
CA GLN A 131 10.70 -4.73 -3.57
C GLN A 131 11.91 -4.60 -4.52
N ASP A 132 11.74 -4.02 -5.70
CA ASP A 132 12.82 -3.78 -6.67
C ASP A 132 13.91 -2.87 -6.10
N LEU A 133 13.54 -1.81 -5.37
CA LEU A 133 14.51 -0.95 -4.70
C LEU A 133 15.28 -1.70 -3.60
N HIS A 134 14.59 -2.52 -2.81
CA HIS A 134 15.26 -3.34 -1.79
C HIS A 134 16.23 -4.33 -2.42
N TYR A 135 15.81 -4.99 -3.49
CA TYR A 135 16.68 -5.89 -4.24
C TYR A 135 17.91 -5.16 -4.80
N ARG A 136 17.70 -3.99 -5.42
CA ARG A 136 18.76 -3.15 -6.00
C ARG A 136 19.84 -2.76 -4.99
N TYR A 137 19.42 -2.45 -3.76
CA TYR A 137 20.33 -1.99 -2.70
C TYR A 137 20.76 -3.10 -1.74
N GLY A 138 20.41 -4.34 -2.00
CA GLY A 138 20.73 -5.46 -1.11
C GLY A 138 20.06 -5.38 0.27
N LEU A 139 18.93 -4.65 0.36
CA LEU A 139 18.19 -4.47 1.61
C LEU A 139 17.17 -5.59 1.81
N GLN A 140 16.96 -5.96 3.07
CA GLN A 140 15.95 -6.95 3.41
C GLN A 140 14.55 -6.36 3.37
N THR A 141 13.59 -7.13 2.83
CA THR A 141 12.17 -6.85 2.88
C THR A 141 11.38 -8.16 2.90
N ALA A 142 10.23 -8.17 3.57
CA ALA A 142 9.32 -9.31 3.61
C ALA A 142 7.88 -8.81 3.55
N VAL A 143 7.39 -8.56 2.32
CA VAL A 143 6.04 -8.03 2.10
C VAL A 143 5.02 -9.15 2.22
N ASN A 144 4.08 -8.96 3.13
CA ASN A 144 3.03 -9.91 3.46
C ASN A 144 1.67 -9.20 3.45
N ALA A 145 0.59 -9.98 3.33
CA ALA A 145 -0.77 -9.54 3.56
C ALA A 145 -1.24 -9.96 4.95
N ALA A 146 -2.15 -9.19 5.53
CA ALA A 146 -2.92 -9.57 6.71
C ALA A 146 -4.39 -9.23 6.48
N PHE A 147 -5.31 -9.92 7.18
CA PHE A 147 -6.74 -9.75 6.98
C PHE A 147 -7.47 -9.61 8.32
N TRP A 148 -8.40 -8.64 8.36
CA TRP A 148 -9.35 -8.45 9.44
C TRP A 148 -10.74 -8.83 8.95
N TRP A 149 -11.24 -10.00 9.38
CA TRP A 149 -12.49 -10.57 8.91
C TRP A 149 -13.73 -10.05 9.64
N ASP A 150 -13.56 -9.51 10.84
CA ASP A 150 -14.64 -8.88 11.62
C ASP A 150 -14.90 -7.43 11.14
N ALA A 151 -14.98 -7.25 9.83
CA ALA A 151 -15.26 -5.95 9.22
C ALA A 151 -16.78 -5.76 9.04
N PRO A 152 -17.28 -4.51 9.11
CA PRO A 152 -18.67 -4.22 8.84
C PRO A 152 -19.12 -4.74 7.48
N THR A 153 -20.27 -5.42 7.42
CA THR A 153 -20.88 -5.87 6.17
C THR A 153 -21.43 -4.69 5.37
N ASP A 154 -21.90 -3.65 6.05
CA ASP A 154 -22.30 -2.39 5.42
C ASP A 154 -21.08 -1.71 4.78
N ARG A 155 -21.24 -1.34 3.51
CA ARG A 155 -20.15 -0.77 2.72
C ARG A 155 -19.66 0.56 3.27
N ARG A 156 -20.57 1.43 3.69
CA ARG A 156 -20.22 2.77 4.18
C ARG A 156 -19.47 2.69 5.50
N ALA A 157 -19.97 1.90 6.44
CA ALA A 157 -19.31 1.66 7.73
C ALA A 157 -17.92 1.04 7.55
N ARG A 158 -17.76 0.11 6.58
CA ARG A 158 -16.46 -0.50 6.27
C ARG A 158 -15.48 0.49 5.66
N GLN A 159 -15.93 1.37 4.75
CA GLN A 159 -15.10 2.43 4.16
C GLN A 159 -14.72 3.50 5.20
N GLU A 160 -15.59 3.84 6.13
CA GLU A 160 -15.29 4.74 7.25
C GLU A 160 -14.22 4.14 8.17
N LEU A 161 -14.31 2.84 8.47
CA LEU A 161 -13.30 2.11 9.23
C LEU A 161 -11.95 2.05 8.49
N GLU A 162 -11.97 1.73 7.19
CA GLU A 162 -10.78 1.76 6.33
C GLU A 162 -10.09 3.12 6.38
N LEU A 163 -10.84 4.20 6.14
CA LEU A 163 -10.31 5.57 6.16
C LEU A 163 -9.73 5.93 7.53
N SER A 164 -10.41 5.56 8.61
CA SER A 164 -9.93 5.79 9.97
C SER A 164 -8.59 5.10 10.23
N LEU A 165 -8.41 3.87 9.75
CA LEU A 165 -7.15 3.13 9.85
C LEU A 165 -6.05 3.72 8.95
N ILE A 166 -6.38 4.15 7.72
CA ILE A 166 -5.45 4.84 6.84
C ILE A 166 -4.89 6.09 7.51
N LEU A 167 -5.74 6.91 8.10
CA LEU A 167 -5.35 8.16 8.77
C LEU A 167 -4.60 7.90 10.07
N LYS A 168 -5.02 6.90 10.86
CA LYS A 168 -4.37 6.52 12.11
C LYS A 168 -2.94 6.03 11.87
N TRP A 169 -2.75 5.08 10.97
CA TRP A 169 -1.47 4.44 10.73
C TRP A 169 -0.59 5.18 9.72
N ARG A 170 -1.14 6.12 8.97
CA ARG A 170 -0.47 6.87 7.90
C ARG A 170 0.27 5.94 6.93
N SER A 171 -0.41 4.89 6.49
CA SER A 171 0.14 3.92 5.55
C SER A 171 0.56 4.59 4.23
N PRO A 172 1.83 4.44 3.79
CA PRO A 172 2.41 5.30 2.75
C PRO A 172 1.90 5.04 1.34
N PHE A 173 1.36 3.85 1.06
CA PHE A 173 0.84 3.53 -0.26
C PHE A 173 -0.63 3.95 -0.46
N ASN A 174 -1.27 4.47 0.60
CA ASN A 174 -2.58 5.09 0.49
C ASN A 174 -2.44 6.56 0.06
N LYS A 175 -3.23 6.97 -0.92
CA LYS A 175 -3.17 8.33 -1.52
C LYS A 175 -3.43 9.43 -0.50
N GLU A 176 -4.24 9.16 0.49
CA GLU A 176 -4.59 10.06 1.58
C GLU A 176 -3.36 10.55 2.36
N ASN A 177 -2.27 9.77 2.33
CA ASN A 177 -1.04 10.05 3.06
C ASN A 177 0.12 10.57 2.18
N TRP A 178 -0.10 10.77 0.88
CA TRP A 178 0.97 11.24 -0.02
C TRP A 178 1.47 12.65 0.29
N GLN A 179 0.62 13.50 0.89
CA GLN A 179 1.08 14.81 1.37
C GLN A 179 2.11 14.69 2.52
N LEU A 180 2.08 13.59 3.27
CA LEU A 180 2.99 13.34 4.39
C LEU A 180 4.29 12.65 3.95
N TRP A 181 4.18 11.64 3.09
CA TRP A 181 5.28 10.75 2.74
C TRP A 181 5.81 10.92 1.32
N GLY A 182 5.14 11.74 0.51
CA GLY A 182 5.33 11.79 -0.94
C GLY A 182 4.55 10.68 -1.65
N GLN A 183 4.34 10.85 -2.96
CA GLN A 183 3.84 9.76 -3.80
C GLN A 183 4.94 8.70 -3.91
N PRO A 184 4.69 7.44 -3.50
CA PRO A 184 5.73 6.44 -3.55
C PRO A 184 6.07 6.08 -5.00
N PHE A 185 7.35 6.15 -5.34
CA PHE A 185 7.92 5.63 -6.57
C PHE A 185 7.30 6.15 -7.88
N GLY A 186 6.69 7.34 -7.87
CA GLY A 186 6.09 8.01 -9.03
C GLY A 186 6.93 9.12 -9.60
#